data_b4fea8915a652bd5140613af5d6a1b99
#
_entry.id   b4fea8915a652bd5140613af5d6a1b99
#
_cell.length_a   1.000
_cell.length_b   1.000
_cell.length_c   1.000
_cell.angle_alpha   90.00
_cell.angle_beta   90.00
_cell.angle_gamma   90.00
#
_symmetry.space_group_name_H-M   'P 1'
#
loop_
_entity.id
_entity.type
_entity.pdbx_description
1 polymer ?
#
loop_
_entity_poly.entity_id
_entity_poly.type
_entity_poly.pdbx_seq_one_letter_code
_entity_poly.pdbx_strand_id
1 'polypeptide(L)'
;MKQWMKRTSAAVLAGLALSSSALASGTAATPEGTVPAVQITAPARQQDWRLLLVNAWNLLPESYTVELVRLKNGLQVDKRIYDDLNAMLTDCRAAGLEPIVCSAYRTQATQTRLYNNKVSRLRAVGYSAEEARVEAARWVAPPGTSEHQTGLALDLVSLDYQLLDEKQEQTPEQQWLMAHSWEYGFVLRYPSDKSAITGIGYEPWHYRYVGKEAAKAMYESGQCLEEYVGAAVAVSAETAPRTGAVGR
;
A
#
# COMPACT_ATOMS: atom_id res chain seq x y z
N MET A 1 -28.58 -32.30 -27.23
CA MET A 1 -29.91 -32.81 -26.84
C MET A 1 -30.14 -32.64 -25.35
N LYS A 2 -31.30 -32.01 -25.04
CA LYS A 2 -32.08 -32.02 -23.76
C LYS A 2 -31.46 -31.19 -22.61
N GLN A 3 -32.11 -30.28 -22.07
CA GLN A 3 -33.41 -29.65 -21.73
C GLN A 3 -33.20 -29.09 -20.33
N TRP A 4 -33.26 -27.87 -20.13
CA TRP A 4 -34.22 -26.82 -19.81
C TRP A 4 -35.31 -27.23 -18.79
N MET A 5 -35.28 -26.63 -17.61
CA MET A 5 -36.50 -26.47 -16.80
C MET A 5 -36.49 -25.17 -16.01
N LYS A 6 -37.47 -24.32 -16.35
CA LYS A 6 -37.91 -23.12 -15.60
C LYS A 6 -38.84 -23.55 -14.44
N ARG A 7 -38.84 -22.83 -13.32
CA ARG A 7 -40.00 -22.66 -12.41
C ARG A 7 -39.86 -21.26 -11.77
N THR A 8 -40.63 -20.31 -12.14
CA THR A 8 -41.93 -19.68 -11.83
C THR A 8 -42.22 -19.45 -10.34
N SER A 9 -42.28 -18.19 -10.04
CA SER A 9 -43.06 -17.30 -9.16
C SER A 9 -43.98 -17.90 -8.08
N ALA A 10 -43.97 -17.23 -6.91
CA ALA A 10 -45.19 -16.94 -6.16
C ALA A 10 -45.02 -15.67 -5.32
N ALA A 11 -45.85 -14.69 -5.61
CA ALA A 11 -46.09 -13.49 -4.82
C ALA A 11 -47.18 -13.80 -3.79
N VAL A 12 -47.05 -13.26 -2.58
CA VAL A 12 -48.17 -13.16 -1.63
C VAL A 12 -48.21 -11.72 -1.10
N LEU A 13 -49.31 -11.06 -1.42
CA LEU A 13 -49.81 -9.81 -0.83
C LEU A 13 -50.72 -10.12 0.33
N ALA A 14 -50.68 -9.35 1.40
CA ALA A 14 -51.76 -8.87 2.29
C ALA A 14 -51.16 -8.41 3.60
N GLY A 15 -51.54 -7.36 4.26
CA GLY A 15 -52.65 -6.45 4.20
C GLY A 15 -52.47 -5.36 5.26
N LEU A 16 -53.15 -4.23 5.02
CA LEU A 16 -53.19 -3.05 5.87
C LEU A 16 -53.85 -3.31 7.24
N ALA A 17 -53.34 -2.66 8.26
CA ALA A 17 -54.16 -2.23 9.40
C ALA A 17 -53.69 -0.84 9.87
N LEU A 18 -54.57 0.15 9.68
CA LEU A 18 -54.52 1.50 10.25
C LEU A 18 -55.03 1.45 11.70
N SER A 19 -54.36 2.05 12.61
CA SER A 19 -54.95 2.55 13.84
C SER A 19 -54.28 3.85 14.27
N SER A 20 -55.12 4.86 14.42
CA SER A 20 -54.79 6.25 14.76
C SER A 20 -54.66 6.47 16.28
N SER A 21 -53.99 7.58 16.60
CA SER A 21 -54.13 8.46 17.76
C SER A 21 -53.26 8.21 19.00
N ALA A 22 -52.32 9.14 19.26
CA ALA A 22 -52.48 10.14 20.33
C ALA A 22 -51.27 11.08 20.32
N LEU A 23 -51.54 12.38 20.30
CA LEU A 23 -50.58 13.45 20.54
C LEU A 23 -50.14 13.41 22.00
N ALA A 24 -48.83 13.38 22.25
CA ALA A 24 -48.23 13.82 23.50
C ALA A 24 -47.05 14.73 23.17
N SER A 25 -47.21 15.99 23.52
CA SER A 25 -46.15 17.01 23.47
C SER A 25 -45.08 16.64 24.51
N GLY A 26 -43.92 16.23 24.02
CA GLY A 26 -42.73 16.02 24.83
C GLY A 26 -41.59 16.82 24.23
N THR A 27 -41.08 17.76 25.02
CA THR A 27 -39.95 18.63 24.77
C THR A 27 -38.75 17.89 24.19
N ALA A 28 -38.26 18.37 23.07
CA ALA A 28 -37.03 17.91 22.43
C ALA A 28 -35.82 18.18 23.36
N ALA A 29 -35.22 17.12 23.87
CA ALA A 29 -33.85 17.14 24.38
C ALA A 29 -32.94 16.70 23.26
N THR A 30 -32.14 17.58 22.70
CA THR A 30 -31.01 17.32 21.85
C THR A 30 -29.95 16.53 22.62
N PRO A 31 -29.51 15.37 22.20
CA PRO A 31 -28.27 14.81 22.69
C PRO A 31 -27.11 15.40 21.90
N GLU A 32 -26.53 16.48 22.38
CA GLU A 32 -25.16 16.84 22.09
C GLU A 32 -24.23 15.80 22.72
N GLY A 33 -24.01 14.72 22.00
CA GLY A 33 -22.93 13.79 22.26
C GLY A 33 -21.81 14.04 21.27
N THR A 34 -21.11 15.17 21.39
CA THR A 34 -19.77 15.31 20.80
C THR A 34 -18.88 14.27 21.45
N VAL A 35 -18.66 13.16 20.77
CA VAL A 35 -17.59 12.22 21.10
C VAL A 35 -16.30 13.03 21.01
N PRO A 36 -15.52 13.22 22.09
CA PRO A 36 -14.26 13.92 21.99
C PRO A 36 -13.38 13.13 21.03
N ALA A 37 -12.90 13.79 19.98
CA ALA A 37 -11.85 13.25 19.13
C ALA A 37 -10.68 12.91 20.07
N VAL A 38 -10.43 11.62 20.25
CA VAL A 38 -9.25 11.17 20.97
C VAL A 38 -8.07 11.64 20.12
N GLN A 39 -7.47 12.74 20.51
CA GLN A 39 -6.16 13.12 20.01
C GLN A 39 -5.19 12.05 20.51
N ILE A 40 -4.97 11.03 19.70
CA ILE A 40 -3.86 10.13 19.92
C ILE A 40 -2.62 10.97 19.63
N THR A 41 -2.01 11.48 20.69
CA THR A 41 -0.67 12.06 20.62
C THR A 41 0.22 10.96 20.07
N ALA A 42 0.70 11.18 18.84
CA ALA A 42 1.57 10.25 18.16
C ALA A 42 2.76 9.91 19.06
N PRO A 43 3.00 8.63 19.36
CA PRO A 43 4.09 8.24 20.23
C PRO A 43 5.45 8.60 19.64
N ALA A 44 6.50 8.59 20.47
CA ALA A 44 7.89 8.90 20.12
C ALA A 44 8.44 8.19 18.85
N ARG A 45 7.74 7.17 18.35
CA ARG A 45 8.02 6.49 17.09
C ARG A 45 7.97 7.39 15.85
N GLN A 46 7.21 8.48 15.85
CA GLN A 46 7.18 9.42 14.70
C GLN A 46 8.43 10.30 14.59
N GLN A 47 9.32 10.31 15.58
CA GLN A 47 10.60 11.01 15.51
C GLN A 47 11.72 10.15 14.94
N ASP A 48 11.49 8.86 14.76
CA ASP A 48 12.46 7.95 14.17
C ASP A 48 12.42 8.08 12.63
N TRP A 49 13.53 8.54 12.05
CA TRP A 49 13.65 8.69 10.61
C TRP A 49 13.35 7.41 9.82
N ARG A 50 13.57 6.24 10.42
CA ARG A 50 13.30 4.92 9.84
C ARG A 50 11.80 4.69 9.66
N LEU A 51 11.00 5.27 10.55
CA LEU A 51 9.55 5.13 10.60
C LEU A 51 8.80 6.30 9.95
N LEU A 52 9.51 7.17 9.21
CA LEU A 52 8.89 8.23 8.44
C LEU A 52 7.83 7.66 7.50
N LEU A 53 6.57 7.95 7.78
CA LEU A 53 5.45 7.52 6.96
C LEU A 53 5.26 8.49 5.79
N VAL A 54 5.35 7.95 4.57
CA VAL A 54 5.09 8.68 3.32
C VAL A 54 4.07 7.87 2.51
N ASN A 55 2.90 8.44 2.26
CA ASN A 55 1.81 7.82 1.49
C ASN A 55 0.86 8.90 0.97
N ALA A 56 -0.28 8.53 0.41
CA ALA A 56 -1.26 9.47 -0.15
C ALA A 56 -1.78 10.53 0.85
N TRP A 57 -1.71 10.26 2.13
CA TRP A 57 -2.20 11.14 3.22
C TRP A 57 -1.08 11.83 4.00
N ASN A 58 0.16 11.36 3.84
CA ASN A 58 1.34 11.86 4.52
C ASN A 58 2.41 12.19 3.48
N LEU A 59 2.44 13.46 3.05
CA LEU A 59 3.37 13.92 2.05
C LEU A 59 4.79 14.02 2.62
N LEU A 60 5.77 13.67 1.80
CA LEU A 60 7.17 13.92 2.13
C LEU A 60 7.39 15.44 2.28
N PRO A 61 7.93 15.93 3.42
CA PRO A 61 8.20 17.34 3.59
C PRO A 61 9.12 17.89 2.49
N GLU A 62 8.85 19.09 1.99
CA GLU A 62 9.70 19.73 0.97
C GLU A 62 11.13 19.94 1.44
N SER A 63 11.32 20.12 2.76
CA SER A 63 12.63 20.25 3.39
C SER A 63 13.37 18.94 3.59
N TYR A 64 12.74 17.79 3.21
CA TYR A 64 13.40 16.50 3.39
C TYR A 64 14.65 16.39 2.54
N THR A 65 15.73 16.04 3.20
CA THR A 65 17.03 15.79 2.56
C THR A 65 17.56 14.42 2.97
N VAL A 66 18.28 13.77 2.06
CA VAL A 66 18.87 12.46 2.27
C VAL A 66 20.28 12.41 1.70
N GLU A 67 21.22 11.89 2.48
CA GLU A 67 22.55 11.56 1.99
C GLU A 67 22.49 10.21 1.26
N LEU A 68 22.79 10.22 -0.03
CA LEU A 68 22.67 9.06 -0.89
C LEU A 68 24.02 8.38 -1.11
N VAL A 69 24.00 7.05 -1.15
CA VAL A 69 25.13 6.23 -1.60
C VAL A 69 24.75 5.47 -2.87
N ARG A 70 25.72 5.29 -3.76
CA ARG A 70 25.51 4.59 -5.03
C ARG A 70 25.74 3.08 -4.88
N LEU A 71 24.81 2.29 -5.34
CA LEU A 71 24.93 0.84 -5.49
C LEU A 71 25.79 0.48 -6.72
N LYS A 72 26.26 -0.77 -6.81
CA LYS A 72 27.08 -1.26 -7.92
C LYS A 72 26.42 -1.10 -9.30
N ASN A 73 25.09 -1.19 -9.37
CA ASN A 73 24.30 -1.00 -10.61
C ASN A 73 23.99 0.47 -10.92
N GLY A 74 24.51 1.41 -10.14
CA GLY A 74 24.34 2.84 -10.35
C GLY A 74 23.11 3.47 -9.68
N LEU A 75 22.17 2.68 -9.17
CA LEU A 75 21.06 3.18 -8.36
C LEU A 75 21.56 3.74 -7.03
N GLN A 76 20.72 4.49 -6.35
CA GLN A 76 21.10 5.15 -5.10
C GLN A 76 20.09 4.82 -4.00
N VAL A 77 20.58 4.72 -2.76
CA VAL A 77 19.77 4.53 -1.55
C VAL A 77 20.24 5.51 -0.48
N ASP A 78 19.44 5.69 0.56
CA ASP A 78 19.90 6.37 1.78
C ASP A 78 21.15 5.67 2.31
N LYS A 79 22.20 6.44 2.58
CA LYS A 79 23.49 5.93 3.07
C LYS A 79 23.34 5.10 4.34
N ARG A 80 22.37 5.44 5.20
CA ARG A 80 22.17 4.80 6.50
C ARG A 80 21.66 3.36 6.40
N ILE A 81 21.03 2.97 5.27
CA ILE A 81 20.52 1.62 5.06
C ILE A 81 21.48 0.73 4.26
N TYR A 82 22.59 1.28 3.79
CA TYR A 82 23.47 0.62 2.82
C TYR A 82 24.05 -0.70 3.32
N ASP A 83 24.53 -0.74 4.56
CA ASP A 83 25.16 -1.93 5.12
C ASP A 83 24.15 -3.05 5.35
N ASP A 84 22.97 -2.74 5.88
CA ASP A 84 21.90 -3.71 6.08
C ASP A 84 21.36 -4.24 4.73
N LEU A 85 21.24 -3.38 3.71
CA LEU A 85 20.88 -3.80 2.36
C LEU A 85 21.92 -4.74 1.75
N ASN A 86 23.21 -4.40 1.86
CA ASN A 86 24.27 -5.26 1.35
C ASN A 86 24.32 -6.62 2.08
N ALA A 87 24.10 -6.65 3.39
CA ALA A 87 24.02 -7.89 4.15
C ALA A 87 22.86 -8.77 3.62
N MET A 88 21.66 -8.21 3.51
CA MET A 88 20.48 -8.90 2.97
C MET A 88 20.74 -9.49 1.58
N LEU A 89 21.27 -8.69 0.66
CA LEU A 89 21.56 -9.15 -0.71
C LEU A 89 22.68 -10.19 -0.76
N THR A 90 23.64 -10.10 0.15
CA THR A 90 24.75 -11.07 0.24
C THR A 90 24.25 -12.43 0.73
N ASP A 91 23.43 -12.43 1.77
CA ASP A 91 22.91 -13.69 2.35
C ASP A 91 21.88 -14.35 1.42
N CYS A 92 21.06 -13.55 0.72
CA CYS A 92 20.18 -14.05 -0.34
C CYS A 92 21.00 -14.76 -1.45
N ARG A 93 22.12 -14.14 -1.88
CA ARG A 93 23.02 -14.78 -2.88
C ARG A 93 23.73 -16.00 -2.33
N ALA A 94 24.11 -16.01 -1.06
CA ALA A 94 24.70 -17.18 -0.41
C ALA A 94 23.72 -18.37 -0.36
N ALA A 95 22.40 -18.09 -0.38
CA ALA A 95 21.36 -19.10 -0.55
C ALA A 95 21.20 -19.60 -2.00
N GLY A 96 22.04 -19.15 -2.94
CA GLY A 96 22.01 -19.55 -4.35
C GLY A 96 21.01 -18.79 -5.19
N LEU A 97 20.56 -17.61 -4.73
CA LEU A 97 19.54 -16.77 -5.37
C LEU A 97 20.15 -15.49 -5.96
N GLU A 98 19.51 -14.89 -6.95
CA GLU A 98 20.03 -13.71 -7.65
C GLU A 98 19.06 -12.52 -7.58
N PRO A 99 18.91 -11.87 -6.41
CA PRO A 99 18.07 -10.69 -6.27
C PRO A 99 18.69 -9.48 -6.97
N ILE A 100 17.86 -8.79 -7.77
CA ILE A 100 18.23 -7.57 -8.51
C ILE A 100 17.48 -6.38 -7.92
N VAL A 101 18.20 -5.34 -7.51
CA VAL A 101 17.60 -4.03 -7.22
C VAL A 101 17.30 -3.37 -8.57
N CYS A 102 16.03 -3.30 -8.96
CA CYS A 102 15.61 -2.71 -10.24
C CYS A 102 15.16 -1.25 -10.10
N SER A 103 14.82 -0.80 -8.90
CA SER A 103 14.51 0.60 -8.58
C SER A 103 14.88 0.90 -7.13
N ALA A 104 15.27 2.15 -6.86
CA ALA A 104 15.64 2.62 -5.52
C ALA A 104 15.26 4.09 -5.36
N TYR A 105 16.15 4.98 -4.88
CA TYR A 105 15.84 6.40 -4.78
C TYR A 105 15.35 7.01 -6.09
N ARG A 106 14.27 7.78 -6.01
CA ARG A 106 13.69 8.52 -7.13
C ARG A 106 13.57 9.99 -6.78
N THR A 107 14.04 10.85 -7.68
CA THR A 107 13.80 12.30 -7.55
C THR A 107 12.30 12.60 -7.79
N GLN A 108 11.85 13.76 -7.30
CA GLN A 108 10.50 14.27 -7.58
C GLN A 108 10.19 14.27 -9.09
N ALA A 109 11.14 14.72 -9.93
CA ALA A 109 10.96 14.72 -11.39
C ALA A 109 10.78 13.32 -11.97
N THR A 110 11.54 12.33 -11.48
CA THR A 110 11.41 10.94 -11.91
C THR A 110 10.05 10.38 -11.50
N GLN A 111 9.63 10.61 -10.26
CA GLN A 111 8.32 10.14 -9.77
C GLN A 111 7.17 10.76 -10.56
N THR A 112 7.25 12.08 -10.83
CA THR A 112 6.27 12.78 -11.67
C THR A 112 6.14 12.15 -13.06
N ARG A 113 7.28 11.86 -13.70
CA ARG A 113 7.29 11.20 -15.02
C ARG A 113 6.67 9.82 -14.98
N LEU A 114 7.00 9.00 -13.98
CA LEU A 114 6.45 7.64 -13.84
C LEU A 114 4.93 7.67 -13.62
N TYR A 115 4.46 8.51 -12.73
CA TYR A 115 3.03 8.69 -12.47
C TYR A 115 2.26 9.14 -13.72
N ASN A 116 2.75 10.20 -14.39
CA ASN A 116 2.12 10.71 -15.61
C ASN A 116 2.11 9.68 -16.74
N ASN A 117 3.17 8.88 -16.87
CA ASN A 117 3.21 7.78 -17.84
C ASN A 117 2.15 6.71 -17.52
N LYS A 118 1.95 6.36 -16.25
CA LYS A 118 0.90 5.41 -15.85
C LYS A 118 -0.48 5.96 -16.18
N VAL A 119 -0.76 7.23 -15.83
CA VAL A 119 -2.02 7.92 -16.18
C VAL A 119 -2.26 7.91 -17.69
N SER A 120 -1.24 8.24 -18.48
CA SER A 120 -1.35 8.27 -19.94
C SER A 120 -1.66 6.90 -20.53
N ARG A 121 -1.05 5.84 -20.02
CA ARG A 121 -1.35 4.45 -20.45
C ARG A 121 -2.78 4.05 -20.13
N LEU A 122 -3.28 4.38 -18.95
CA LEU A 122 -4.67 4.10 -18.55
C LEU A 122 -5.66 4.87 -19.43
N ARG A 123 -5.37 6.13 -19.75
CA ARG A 123 -6.17 6.91 -20.70
C ARG A 123 -6.20 6.30 -22.10
N ALA A 124 -5.07 5.78 -22.55
CA ALA A 124 -4.97 5.15 -23.86
C ALA A 124 -5.81 3.87 -24.00
N VAL A 125 -6.16 3.22 -22.87
CA VAL A 125 -7.04 2.04 -22.82
C VAL A 125 -8.46 2.36 -22.39
N GLY A 126 -8.87 3.66 -22.41
CA GLY A 126 -10.27 4.08 -22.29
C GLY A 126 -10.70 4.63 -20.94
N TYR A 127 -9.83 4.77 -19.96
CA TYR A 127 -10.17 5.44 -18.69
C TYR A 127 -10.40 6.95 -18.92
N SER A 128 -11.36 7.54 -18.24
CA SER A 128 -11.48 8.99 -18.15
C SER A 128 -10.25 9.60 -17.46
N ALA A 129 -10.08 10.92 -17.55
CA ALA A 129 -8.92 11.58 -16.93
C ALA A 129 -8.87 11.38 -15.40
N GLU A 130 -10.04 11.39 -14.74
CA GLU A 130 -10.12 11.21 -13.30
C GLU A 130 -9.91 9.75 -12.89
N GLU A 131 -10.61 8.82 -13.53
CA GLU A 131 -10.41 7.38 -13.27
C GLU A 131 -8.97 6.96 -13.50
N ALA A 132 -8.31 7.48 -14.54
CA ALA A 132 -6.91 7.18 -14.82
C ALA A 132 -5.97 7.68 -13.71
N ARG A 133 -6.25 8.84 -13.10
CA ARG A 133 -5.46 9.34 -11.96
C ARG A 133 -5.65 8.47 -10.72
N VAL A 134 -6.90 8.15 -10.39
CA VAL A 134 -7.25 7.31 -9.24
C VAL A 134 -6.62 5.93 -9.39
N GLU A 135 -6.78 5.31 -10.56
CA GLU A 135 -6.23 3.97 -10.79
C GLU A 135 -4.69 3.98 -10.86
N ALA A 136 -4.09 5.02 -11.46
CA ALA A 136 -2.63 5.17 -11.47
C ALA A 136 -2.05 5.25 -10.06
N ALA A 137 -2.70 5.99 -9.16
CA ALA A 137 -2.24 6.20 -7.79
C ALA A 137 -2.18 4.89 -6.96
N ARG A 138 -2.92 3.86 -7.35
CA ARG A 138 -2.90 2.55 -6.70
C ARG A 138 -1.64 1.73 -7.01
N TRP A 139 -0.90 2.09 -8.06
CA TRP A 139 0.26 1.35 -8.56
C TRP A 139 1.53 2.20 -8.61
N VAL A 140 1.37 3.48 -8.80
CA VAL A 140 2.46 4.45 -8.84
C VAL A 140 2.06 5.64 -7.99
N ALA A 141 2.63 5.75 -6.82
CA ALA A 141 2.32 6.85 -5.90
C ALA A 141 2.45 8.22 -6.59
N PRO A 142 1.51 9.15 -6.37
CA PRO A 142 1.65 10.52 -6.84
C PRO A 142 2.94 11.18 -6.36
N PRO A 143 3.48 12.17 -7.09
CA PRO A 143 4.69 12.88 -6.66
C PRO A 143 4.54 13.49 -5.25
N GLY A 144 5.55 13.30 -4.41
CA GLY A 144 5.54 13.74 -3.00
C GLY A 144 4.92 12.74 -2.03
N THR A 145 4.37 11.61 -2.52
CA THR A 145 3.78 10.54 -1.71
C THR A 145 4.47 9.19 -1.88
N SER A 146 5.59 9.16 -2.59
CA SER A 146 6.35 7.94 -2.87
C SER A 146 7.49 7.73 -1.86
N GLU A 147 7.55 6.57 -1.25
CA GLU A 147 8.65 6.18 -0.35
C GLU A 147 10.02 6.11 -1.04
N HIS A 148 10.06 5.88 -2.36
CA HIS A 148 11.32 5.96 -3.11
C HIS A 148 11.99 7.33 -3.03
N GLN A 149 11.25 8.40 -2.78
CA GLN A 149 11.81 9.74 -2.61
C GLN A 149 12.53 9.92 -1.26
N THR A 150 12.36 8.99 -0.33
CA THR A 150 13.08 8.97 0.95
C THR A 150 14.46 8.31 0.84
N GLY A 151 14.68 7.47 -0.17
CA GLY A 151 15.84 6.59 -0.25
C GLY A 151 15.76 5.34 0.63
N LEU A 152 14.64 5.14 1.35
CA LEU A 152 14.41 4.01 2.26
C LEU A 152 13.68 2.84 1.60
N ALA A 153 13.17 3.02 0.39
CA ALA A 153 12.45 1.99 -0.36
C ALA A 153 13.19 1.58 -1.63
N LEU A 154 13.04 0.32 -1.98
CA LEU A 154 13.64 -0.27 -3.17
C LEU A 154 12.76 -1.39 -3.73
N ASP A 155 12.82 -1.56 -5.04
CA ASP A 155 12.16 -2.65 -5.74
C ASP A 155 13.18 -3.74 -6.05
N LEU A 156 12.89 -4.97 -5.60
CA LEU A 156 13.70 -6.16 -5.80
C LEU A 156 12.96 -7.15 -6.70
N VAL A 157 13.67 -7.70 -7.67
CA VAL A 157 13.14 -8.71 -8.59
C VAL A 157 14.11 -9.89 -8.71
N SER A 158 13.62 -11.03 -9.18
CA SER A 158 14.49 -12.14 -9.57
C SER A 158 15.26 -11.79 -10.84
N LEU A 159 16.50 -12.29 -10.97
CA LEU A 159 17.26 -12.19 -12.22
C LEU A 159 16.49 -12.84 -13.39
N ASP A 160 15.84 -13.97 -13.15
CA ASP A 160 15.15 -14.77 -14.15
C ASP A 160 13.74 -14.23 -14.48
N TYR A 161 13.19 -13.37 -13.62
CA TYR A 161 11.89 -12.76 -13.80
C TYR A 161 11.91 -11.29 -13.37
N GLN A 162 11.98 -10.36 -14.34
CA GLN A 162 12.16 -8.93 -14.04
C GLN A 162 10.91 -8.08 -14.28
N LEU A 163 9.73 -8.70 -14.42
CA LEU A 163 8.47 -7.96 -14.52
C LEU A 163 7.97 -7.59 -13.11
N LEU A 164 7.47 -6.35 -12.98
CA LEU A 164 6.85 -5.86 -11.75
C LEU A 164 5.36 -6.22 -11.77
N ASP A 165 5.05 -7.47 -11.49
CA ASP A 165 3.70 -8.00 -11.34
C ASP A 165 3.63 -9.02 -10.20
N GLU A 166 2.42 -9.48 -9.86
CA GLU A 166 2.16 -10.37 -8.72
C GLU A 166 2.90 -11.72 -8.82
N LYS A 167 3.34 -12.15 -10.02
CA LYS A 167 4.08 -13.40 -10.18
C LYS A 167 5.47 -13.36 -9.55
N GLN A 168 5.97 -12.16 -9.22
CA GLN A 168 7.20 -12.02 -8.43
C GLN A 168 7.14 -12.85 -7.14
N GLU A 169 5.99 -12.91 -6.47
CA GLU A 169 5.82 -13.68 -5.22
C GLU A 169 6.18 -15.17 -5.36
N GLN A 170 6.11 -15.70 -6.58
CA GLN A 170 6.40 -17.11 -6.89
C GLN A 170 7.88 -17.37 -7.16
N THR A 171 8.70 -16.32 -7.30
CA THR A 171 10.14 -16.47 -7.51
C THR A 171 10.83 -16.88 -6.21
N PRO A 172 11.88 -17.72 -6.29
CA PRO A 172 12.64 -18.12 -5.10
C PRO A 172 13.23 -16.93 -4.33
N GLU A 173 13.65 -15.88 -5.05
CA GLU A 173 14.18 -14.66 -4.44
C GLU A 173 13.13 -13.94 -3.60
N GLN A 174 11.89 -13.80 -4.11
CA GLN A 174 10.83 -13.14 -3.34
C GLN A 174 10.40 -13.99 -2.15
N GLN A 175 10.32 -15.31 -2.30
CA GLN A 175 10.02 -16.20 -1.17
C GLN A 175 11.06 -16.07 -0.06
N TRP A 176 12.34 -16.01 -0.43
CA TRP A 176 13.42 -15.78 0.54
C TRP A 176 13.31 -14.39 1.18
N LEU A 177 13.12 -13.35 0.37
CA LEU A 177 13.00 -11.97 0.85
C LEU A 177 11.81 -11.79 1.79
N MET A 178 10.65 -12.33 1.47
CA MET A 178 9.47 -12.29 2.34
C MET A 178 9.71 -12.99 3.69
N ALA A 179 10.48 -14.07 3.69
CA ALA A 179 10.81 -14.82 4.91
C ALA A 179 11.89 -14.15 5.76
N HIS A 180 12.85 -13.45 5.16
CA HIS A 180 14.08 -13.03 5.82
C HIS A 180 14.37 -11.53 5.83
N SER A 181 13.73 -10.71 4.99
CA SER A 181 14.04 -9.28 4.87
C SER A 181 13.96 -8.52 6.20
N TRP A 182 13.07 -8.93 7.09
CA TRP A 182 12.89 -8.32 8.42
C TRP A 182 14.15 -8.44 9.30
N GLU A 183 14.96 -9.49 9.13
CA GLU A 183 16.22 -9.69 9.87
C GLU A 183 17.25 -8.58 9.55
N TYR A 184 17.10 -7.95 8.40
CA TYR A 184 17.94 -6.85 7.92
C TYR A 184 17.25 -5.47 8.04
N GLY A 185 16.06 -5.42 8.64
CA GLY A 185 15.33 -4.19 8.86
C GLY A 185 14.42 -3.77 7.71
N PHE A 186 14.17 -4.64 6.74
CA PHE A 186 13.26 -4.40 5.62
C PHE A 186 11.96 -5.15 5.80
N VAL A 187 10.86 -4.56 5.32
CA VAL A 187 9.54 -5.19 5.31
C VAL A 187 8.97 -5.21 3.90
N LEU A 188 8.20 -6.24 3.56
CA LEU A 188 7.29 -6.19 2.43
C LEU A 188 6.25 -5.10 2.69
N ARG A 189 6.33 -4.02 1.92
CA ARG A 189 5.63 -2.77 2.27
C ARG A 189 4.14 -2.78 1.94
N TYR A 190 3.77 -3.43 0.87
CA TYR A 190 2.42 -3.45 0.32
C TYR A 190 1.88 -4.88 0.17
N PRO A 191 1.60 -5.59 1.28
CA PRO A 191 1.05 -6.93 1.23
C PRO A 191 -0.39 -6.94 0.71
N SER A 192 -0.84 -8.07 0.19
CA SER A 192 -2.09 -8.20 -0.56
C SER A 192 -3.35 -7.89 0.26
N ASP A 193 -3.31 -8.10 1.58
CA ASP A 193 -4.42 -7.87 2.51
C ASP A 193 -4.45 -6.45 3.10
N LYS A 194 -3.49 -5.58 2.77
CA LYS A 194 -3.33 -4.24 3.37
C LYS A 194 -3.59 -3.08 2.40
N SER A 195 -3.99 -3.34 1.16
CA SER A 195 -4.20 -2.29 0.15
C SER A 195 -5.20 -1.22 0.56
N ALA A 196 -6.23 -1.57 1.34
CA ALA A 196 -7.20 -0.60 1.87
C ALA A 196 -6.58 0.35 2.91
N ILE A 197 -5.50 -0.06 3.58
CA ILE A 197 -4.79 0.72 4.61
C ILE A 197 -3.67 1.53 3.98
N THR A 198 -2.89 0.91 3.09
CA THR A 198 -1.70 1.53 2.49
C THR A 198 -2.03 2.45 1.31
N GLY A 199 -3.20 2.25 0.67
CA GLY A 199 -3.61 2.93 -0.54
C GLY A 199 -2.93 2.43 -1.83
N ILE A 200 -2.01 1.47 -1.73
CA ILE A 200 -1.25 0.88 -2.84
C ILE A 200 -1.70 -0.58 -3.03
N GLY A 201 -1.72 -1.05 -4.27
CA GLY A 201 -1.97 -2.44 -4.61
C GLY A 201 -0.90 -3.39 -4.08
N TYR A 202 -1.10 -4.69 -4.25
CA TYR A 202 -0.09 -5.68 -3.86
C TYR A 202 1.17 -5.55 -4.71
N GLU A 203 2.31 -5.33 -4.05
CA GLU A 203 3.62 -5.18 -4.71
C GLU A 203 4.65 -6.09 -4.04
N PRO A 204 4.74 -7.37 -4.43
CA PRO A 204 5.67 -8.32 -3.84
C PRO A 204 7.15 -7.95 -4.02
N TRP A 205 7.46 -7.00 -4.90
CA TRP A 205 8.81 -6.50 -5.18
C TRP A 205 9.23 -5.33 -4.28
N HIS A 206 8.29 -4.62 -3.62
CA HIS A 206 8.56 -3.36 -2.93
C HIS A 206 8.90 -3.57 -1.45
N TYR A 207 10.15 -3.28 -1.10
CA TYR A 207 10.67 -3.39 0.27
C TYR A 207 11.00 -2.03 0.85
N ARG A 208 10.60 -1.82 2.11
CA ARG A 208 10.83 -0.61 2.87
C ARG A 208 11.70 -0.89 4.09
N TYR A 209 12.77 -0.10 4.26
CA TYR A 209 13.58 -0.12 5.48
C TYR A 209 12.87 0.60 6.63
N VAL A 210 12.76 -0.07 7.76
CA VAL A 210 12.15 0.44 9.00
C VAL A 210 13.03 0.19 10.22
N GLY A 211 14.21 -0.41 10.03
CA GLY A 211 15.11 -0.87 11.09
C GLY A 211 14.72 -2.25 11.66
N LYS A 212 15.70 -2.99 12.14
CA LYS A 212 15.55 -4.42 12.53
C LYS A 212 14.49 -4.66 13.60
N GLU A 213 14.45 -3.80 14.60
CA GLU A 213 13.50 -3.93 15.70
C GLU A 213 12.05 -3.76 15.22
N ALA A 214 11.78 -2.69 14.45
CA ALA A 214 10.46 -2.43 13.91
C ALA A 214 10.07 -3.48 12.85
N ALA A 215 10.99 -3.88 11.97
CA ALA A 215 10.75 -4.91 10.97
C ALA A 215 10.38 -6.25 11.59
N LYS A 216 11.07 -6.66 12.64
CA LYS A 216 10.74 -7.86 13.41
C LYS A 216 9.35 -7.78 14.03
N ALA A 217 9.02 -6.67 14.70
CA ALA A 217 7.72 -6.49 15.33
C ALA A 217 6.58 -6.50 14.29
N MET A 218 6.78 -5.86 13.13
CA MET A 218 5.82 -5.87 12.02
C MET A 218 5.65 -7.26 11.42
N TYR A 219 6.75 -8.00 11.20
CA TYR A 219 6.72 -9.36 10.71
C TYR A 219 5.95 -10.31 11.66
N GLU A 220 6.23 -10.25 12.96
CA GLU A 220 5.59 -11.10 13.97
C GLU A 220 4.10 -10.76 14.18
N SER A 221 3.71 -9.48 14.02
CA SER A 221 2.33 -9.03 14.22
C SER A 221 1.48 -8.99 12.95
N GLY A 222 2.09 -9.08 11.75
CA GLY A 222 1.41 -8.91 10.47
C GLY A 222 0.93 -7.48 10.21
N GLN A 223 1.48 -6.49 10.92
CA GLN A 223 1.13 -5.08 10.74
C GLN A 223 1.86 -4.48 9.54
N CYS A 224 1.17 -3.62 8.75
CA CYS A 224 1.83 -2.71 7.83
C CYS A 224 2.38 -1.47 8.58
N LEU A 225 3.16 -0.62 7.90
CA LEU A 225 3.81 0.52 8.53
C LEU A 225 2.79 1.50 9.13
N GLU A 226 1.66 1.76 8.46
CA GLU A 226 0.57 2.60 8.96
C GLU A 226 0.04 2.11 10.31
N GLU A 227 -0.24 0.83 10.42
CA GLU A 227 -0.72 0.21 11.65
C GLU A 227 0.34 0.25 12.75
N TYR A 228 1.59 -0.04 12.41
CA TYR A 228 2.70 -0.06 13.37
C TYR A 228 2.99 1.33 13.96
N VAL A 229 2.92 2.40 13.18
CA VAL A 229 3.12 3.77 13.68
C VAL A 229 1.86 4.37 14.31
N GLY A 230 0.72 3.66 14.28
CA GLY A 230 -0.56 4.14 14.81
C GLY A 230 -1.13 5.32 14.02
N ALA A 231 -0.86 5.37 12.70
CA ALA A 231 -1.43 6.40 11.84
C ALA A 231 -2.95 6.23 11.74
N ALA A 232 -3.70 7.33 11.80
CA ALA A 232 -5.12 7.32 11.52
C ALA A 232 -5.32 6.92 10.04
N VAL A 233 -5.89 5.75 9.83
CA VAL A 233 -6.23 5.28 8.48
C VAL A 233 -7.58 5.88 8.12
N ALA A 234 -7.63 6.75 7.10
CA ALA A 234 -8.88 7.14 6.49
C ALA A 234 -9.42 5.96 5.68
N VAL A 235 -10.17 5.08 6.32
CA VAL A 235 -10.93 4.05 5.60
C VAL A 235 -12.06 4.76 4.89
N SER A 236 -11.84 5.14 3.62
CA SER A 236 -12.93 5.55 2.75
C SER A 236 -13.74 4.29 2.40
N ALA A 237 -15.00 4.26 2.84
CA ALA A 237 -15.93 3.15 2.59
C ALA A 237 -16.26 2.94 1.10
N GLU A 238 -15.57 3.59 0.17
CA GLU A 238 -15.95 3.70 -1.24
C GLU A 238 -15.00 2.99 -2.24
N THR A 239 -14.01 2.24 -1.76
CA THR A 239 -13.13 1.46 -2.64
C THR A 239 -13.22 -0.04 -2.39
N ALA A 240 -14.43 -0.57 -2.46
CA ALA A 240 -14.57 -2.00 -2.71
C ALA A 240 -14.07 -2.30 -4.14
N PRO A 241 -13.17 -3.27 -4.36
CA PRO A 241 -12.70 -3.60 -5.69
C PRO A 241 -13.88 -4.07 -6.53
N ARG A 242 -14.19 -3.38 -7.63
CA ARG A 242 -14.97 -3.98 -8.69
C ARG A 242 -14.09 -5.10 -9.26
N THR A 243 -14.44 -6.32 -8.93
CA THR A 243 -13.95 -7.51 -9.61
C THR A 243 -14.44 -7.46 -11.06
N GLY A 244 -13.70 -6.77 -11.90
CA GLY A 244 -13.86 -6.73 -13.33
C GLY A 244 -12.67 -7.47 -13.93
N ALA A 245 -12.90 -8.71 -14.35
CA ALA A 245 -11.96 -9.46 -15.15
C ALA A 245 -11.57 -8.63 -16.37
N VAL A 246 -10.33 -8.16 -16.42
CA VAL A 246 -9.71 -7.72 -17.66
C VAL A 246 -9.01 -8.94 -18.22
N GLY A 247 -9.70 -9.61 -19.14
CA GLY A 247 -9.10 -10.61 -19.99
C GLY A 247 -8.05 -9.98 -20.91
N ARG A 248 -6.90 -10.62 -20.93
CA ARG A 248 -5.82 -10.71 -21.93
C ARG A 248 -5.35 -9.42 -22.59
#